data_297d48120e934a07a1d87de3729a176c
#
_entry.id   297d48120e934a07a1d87de3729a176c
#
_cell.length_a   1.000
_cell.length_b   1.000
_cell.length_c   1.000
_cell.angle_alpha   90.00
_cell.angle_beta   90.00
_cell.angle_gamma   90.00
#
_symmetry.space_group_name_H-M   'P 1'
#
loop_
_entity.id
_entity.type
_entity.pdbx_description
1 polymer ?
#
loop_
_entity_poly.entity_id
_entity_poly.type
_entity_poly.pdbx_seq_one_letter_code
_entity_poly.pdbx_strand_id
1 'polypeptide(L)'
;MILLLILFGAACGKEAERPDIEILREADSLEEARNSNGWEHAGRIVPNFGFKTSGVWARFPLENKNPEAWRIIIEVGSAYLDRIDLFFISDGNVMRQSAGDTVDFRTRTVPHRNPASRLSLPPGSKSTVYLHVTSKGTIMVPVRIWEADEFLYKAMPEYLIHGLYFGTIASLLVYNFMIFVFV
;
A
#
# COMPACT_ATOMS: atom_id res chain seq x y z
N MET A 1 -15.09 -18.22 -25.72
CA MET A 1 -14.08 -18.12 -24.63
C MET A 1 -12.82 -17.32 -25.04
N ILE A 2 -12.65 -16.94 -26.31
CA ILE A 2 -11.49 -16.18 -26.82
C ILE A 2 -11.71 -14.64 -26.83
N LEU A 3 -12.96 -14.19 -26.79
CA LEU A 3 -13.30 -12.75 -26.87
C LEU A 3 -13.09 -11.98 -25.55
N LEU A 4 -12.96 -12.65 -24.40
CA LEU A 4 -12.78 -12.03 -23.09
C LEU A 4 -11.31 -11.64 -22.81
N LEU A 5 -10.36 -12.21 -23.55
CA LEU A 5 -8.92 -11.97 -23.37
C LEU A 5 -8.42 -10.68 -24.05
N ILE A 6 -9.18 -10.13 -24.99
CA ILE A 6 -8.76 -8.95 -25.80
C ILE A 6 -9.08 -7.62 -25.08
N LEU A 7 -10.01 -7.61 -24.12
CA LEU A 7 -10.37 -6.39 -23.35
C LEU A 7 -9.42 -6.06 -22.21
N PHE A 8 -8.51 -6.95 -21.84
CA PHE A 8 -7.54 -6.73 -20.76
C PHE A 8 -6.18 -6.17 -21.21
N GLY A 9 -5.97 -6.00 -22.52
CA GLY A 9 -4.66 -5.61 -23.09
C GLY A 9 -4.38 -4.11 -23.22
N ALA A 10 -5.30 -3.22 -22.85
CA ALA A 10 -5.17 -1.80 -23.20
C ALA A 10 -5.25 -0.82 -22.00
N ALA A 11 -5.16 -1.29 -20.76
CA ALA A 11 -4.94 -0.39 -19.63
C ALA A 11 -3.41 -0.27 -19.40
N CYS A 12 -2.72 0.37 -20.33
CA CYS A 12 -1.35 0.83 -20.13
C CYS A 12 -1.37 2.04 -19.20
N GLY A 13 -1.72 1.82 -17.94
CA GLY A 13 -1.49 2.78 -16.85
C GLY A 13 0.02 2.83 -16.61
N LYS A 14 0.51 4.01 -16.29
CA LYS A 14 1.91 4.22 -15.91
C LYS A 14 2.26 3.30 -14.75
N GLU A 15 3.37 2.59 -14.83
CA GLU A 15 3.78 1.65 -13.77
C GLU A 15 4.08 2.43 -12.48
N ALA A 16 3.68 1.87 -11.32
CA ALA A 16 3.96 2.47 -10.02
C ALA A 16 5.46 2.71 -9.85
N GLU A 17 5.81 3.87 -9.37
CA GLU A 17 7.18 4.16 -8.99
C GLU A 17 7.56 3.39 -7.73
N ARG A 18 8.73 2.75 -7.75
CA ARG A 18 9.34 2.12 -6.58
C ARG A 18 10.35 3.09 -5.99
N PRO A 19 10.14 3.59 -4.77
CA PRO A 19 11.09 4.50 -4.16
C PRO A 19 12.39 3.78 -3.82
N ASP A 20 13.44 4.56 -3.69
CA ASP A 20 14.70 4.11 -3.15
C ASP A 20 14.62 4.09 -1.61
N ILE A 21 14.67 2.89 -1.03
CA ILE A 21 14.31 2.65 0.37
C ILE A 21 15.58 2.43 1.18
N GLU A 22 15.65 3.12 2.32
CA GLU A 22 16.56 2.80 3.41
C GLU A 22 15.80 2.12 4.54
N ILE A 23 16.43 1.18 5.22
CA ILE A 23 15.85 0.37 6.29
C ILE A 23 16.62 0.55 7.59
N LEU A 24 15.89 0.50 8.71
CA LEU A 24 16.45 0.49 10.06
C LEU A 24 15.78 -0.63 10.86
N ARG A 25 16.60 -1.46 11.49
CA ARG A 25 16.12 -2.68 12.15
C ARG A 25 15.74 -2.49 13.61
N GLU A 26 16.24 -1.44 14.24
CA GLU A 26 16.11 -1.19 15.67
C GLU A 26 15.86 0.30 15.92
N ALA A 27 14.67 0.64 16.32
CA ALA A 27 14.30 1.91 16.92
C ALA A 27 12.89 1.77 17.50
N ASP A 28 12.65 2.29 18.68
CA ASP A 28 11.38 2.20 19.39
C ASP A 28 10.46 3.38 19.08
N SER A 29 11.00 4.46 18.53
CA SER A 29 10.23 5.67 18.23
C SER A 29 10.67 6.33 16.92
N LEU A 30 9.78 7.20 16.39
CA LEU A 30 10.10 8.03 15.23
C LEU A 30 11.31 8.95 15.49
N GLU A 31 11.41 9.48 16.71
CA GLU A 31 12.51 10.38 17.06
C GLU A 31 13.86 9.65 17.06
N GLU A 32 13.89 8.46 17.64
CA GLU A 32 15.06 7.59 17.60
C GLU A 32 15.42 7.18 16.18
N ALA A 33 14.42 6.77 15.38
CA ALA A 33 14.63 6.43 13.97
C ALA A 33 15.20 7.61 13.18
N ARG A 34 14.71 8.84 13.39
CA ARG A 34 15.22 10.04 12.71
C ARG A 34 16.67 10.35 13.05
N ASN A 35 17.08 10.14 14.30
CA ASN A 35 18.41 10.44 14.81
C ASN A 35 19.40 9.30 14.64
N SER A 36 18.93 8.12 14.21
CA SER A 36 19.78 6.96 14.01
C SER A 36 20.70 7.13 12.80
N ASN A 37 21.95 6.67 12.95
CA ASN A 37 22.91 6.53 11.86
C ASN A 37 22.95 5.10 11.29
N GLY A 38 22.11 4.19 11.80
CA GLY A 38 22.09 2.77 11.43
C GLY A 38 21.22 2.45 10.20
N TRP A 39 20.89 3.44 9.37
CA TRP A 39 20.13 3.22 8.15
C TRP A 39 20.95 2.47 7.10
N GLU A 40 20.39 1.37 6.59
CA GLU A 40 20.96 0.53 5.55
C GLU A 40 20.20 0.76 4.23
N HIS A 41 20.92 0.90 3.14
CA HIS A 41 20.33 1.08 1.83
C HIS A 41 19.78 -0.25 1.29
N ALA A 42 18.47 -0.33 1.08
CA ALA A 42 17.80 -1.48 0.48
C ALA A 42 17.56 -1.32 -1.02
N GLY A 43 17.72 -0.11 -1.53
CA GLY A 43 17.47 0.23 -2.92
C GLY A 43 16.01 0.03 -3.31
N ARG A 44 15.79 -0.38 -4.56
CA ARG A 44 14.45 -0.65 -5.11
C ARG A 44 13.99 -2.10 -4.93
N ILE A 45 14.73 -2.90 -4.17
CA ILE A 45 14.38 -4.27 -3.82
C ILE A 45 13.32 -4.22 -2.71
N VAL A 46 12.41 -5.20 -2.74
CA VAL A 46 11.42 -5.34 -1.66
C VAL A 46 12.14 -5.78 -0.39
N PRO A 47 12.19 -4.94 0.66
CA PRO A 47 12.82 -5.33 1.91
C PRO A 47 12.08 -6.50 2.54
N ASN A 48 12.84 -7.55 2.90
CA ASN A 48 12.34 -8.72 3.62
C ASN A 48 13.10 -8.85 4.94
N PHE A 49 12.38 -8.75 6.04
CA PHE A 49 12.95 -8.80 7.38
C PHE A 49 12.75 -10.16 8.07
N GLY A 50 12.05 -11.10 7.40
CA GLY A 50 11.67 -12.37 8.00
C GLY A 50 10.69 -12.18 9.18
N PHE A 51 10.79 -13.08 10.15
CA PHE A 51 10.03 -13.00 11.40
C PHE A 51 10.76 -12.08 12.38
N LYS A 52 10.13 -10.97 12.76
CA LYS A 52 10.63 -10.06 13.80
C LYS A 52 9.51 -9.70 14.75
N THR A 53 9.79 -9.76 16.04
CA THR A 53 8.87 -9.32 17.10
C THR A 53 8.99 -7.82 17.38
N SER A 54 10.18 -7.24 17.15
CA SER A 54 10.38 -5.79 17.16
C SER A 54 9.97 -5.20 15.81
N GLY A 55 9.34 -4.03 15.82
CA GLY A 55 9.02 -3.31 14.60
C GLY A 55 10.26 -3.03 13.75
N VAL A 56 10.04 -2.78 12.46
CA VAL A 56 11.08 -2.36 11.52
C VAL A 56 10.71 -1.03 10.91
N TRP A 57 11.73 -0.25 10.59
CA TRP A 57 11.57 1.04 9.97
C TRP A 57 12.04 1.02 8.52
N ALA A 58 11.33 1.74 7.67
CA ALA A 58 11.77 2.06 6.32
C ALA A 58 11.58 3.56 6.09
N ARG A 59 12.47 4.18 5.31
CA ARG A 59 12.32 5.57 4.90
C ARG A 59 12.67 5.76 3.46
N PHE A 60 12.09 6.79 2.84
CA PHE A 60 12.44 7.23 1.50
C PHE A 60 12.09 8.71 1.31
N PRO A 61 12.87 9.45 0.50
CA PRO A 61 12.57 10.82 0.18
C PRO A 61 11.45 10.91 -0.86
N LEU A 62 10.68 11.99 -0.79
CA LEU A 62 9.74 12.43 -1.82
C LEU A 62 10.04 13.87 -2.21
N GLU A 63 10.09 14.14 -3.52
CA GLU A 63 10.27 15.48 -4.06
C GLU A 63 9.25 15.74 -5.15
N ASN A 64 8.45 16.78 -4.97
CA ASN A 64 7.55 17.24 -6.03
C ASN A 64 8.27 18.23 -6.95
N LYS A 65 8.66 17.77 -8.13
CA LYS A 65 9.30 18.60 -9.19
C LYS A 65 8.29 19.26 -10.12
N ASN A 66 6.99 18.94 -9.95
CA ASN A 66 5.95 19.50 -10.80
C ASN A 66 5.57 20.92 -10.35
N PRO A 67 5.08 21.77 -11.26
CA PRO A 67 4.58 23.11 -10.94
C PRO A 67 3.24 23.08 -10.18
N GLU A 68 2.59 21.93 -10.13
CA GLU A 68 1.31 21.70 -9.45
C GLU A 68 1.46 20.80 -8.23
N ALA A 69 0.44 20.78 -7.36
CA ALA A 69 0.40 19.87 -6.24
C ALA A 69 0.36 18.41 -6.72
N TRP A 70 1.30 17.60 -6.25
CA TRP A 70 1.40 16.19 -6.62
C TRP A 70 0.58 15.33 -5.65
N ARG A 71 -0.52 14.77 -6.16
CA ARG A 71 -1.41 13.90 -5.41
C ARG A 71 -1.01 12.46 -5.64
N ILE A 72 -0.56 11.80 -4.58
CA ILE A 72 -0.06 10.43 -4.63
C ILE A 72 -0.77 9.51 -3.64
N ILE A 73 -0.69 8.23 -3.94
CA ILE A 73 -1.05 7.14 -3.04
C ILE A 73 0.18 6.27 -2.83
N ILE A 74 0.60 6.14 -1.57
CA ILE A 74 1.64 5.22 -1.14
C ILE A 74 0.96 3.92 -0.75
N GLU A 75 1.21 2.87 -1.51
CA GLU A 75 0.70 1.52 -1.27
C GLU A 75 1.81 0.65 -0.68
N VAL A 76 1.51 -0.07 0.39
CA VAL A 76 2.34 -1.19 0.87
C VAL A 76 1.66 -2.47 0.41
N GLY A 77 2.22 -3.12 -0.60
CA GLY A 77 1.63 -4.25 -1.31
C GLY A 77 1.60 -5.56 -0.50
N SER A 78 1.34 -5.49 0.80
CA SER A 78 1.21 -6.63 1.71
C SER A 78 -0.01 -6.41 2.62
N ALA A 79 -1.07 -7.16 2.36
CA ALA A 79 -2.32 -7.06 3.12
C ALA A 79 -2.26 -7.73 4.50
N TYR A 80 -1.22 -8.53 4.77
CA TYR A 80 -1.10 -9.35 5.98
C TYR A 80 -0.29 -8.73 7.11
N LEU A 81 0.15 -7.48 6.95
CA LEU A 81 0.88 -6.77 8.00
C LEU A 81 -0.09 -6.30 9.07
N ASP A 82 0.22 -6.60 10.34
CA ASP A 82 -0.66 -6.29 11.47
C ASP A 82 -0.85 -4.78 11.58
N ARG A 83 0.25 -4.01 11.52
CA ARG A 83 0.19 -2.56 11.64
C ARG A 83 1.31 -1.88 10.86
N ILE A 84 0.94 -0.82 10.18
CA ILE A 84 1.83 0.10 9.48
C ILE A 84 1.48 1.51 9.93
N ASP A 85 2.43 2.19 10.53
CA ASP A 85 2.33 3.61 10.81
C ASP A 85 3.20 4.36 9.79
N LEU A 86 2.56 5.16 8.95
CA LEU A 86 3.20 6.04 8.00
C LEU A 86 3.32 7.43 8.60
N PHE A 87 4.53 7.97 8.65
CA PHE A 87 4.83 9.33 9.07
C PHE A 87 5.33 10.10 7.87
N PHE A 88 4.64 11.15 7.53
CA PHE A 88 5.00 12.08 6.48
C PHE A 88 5.54 13.37 7.11
N ILE A 89 6.79 13.70 6.81
CA ILE A 89 7.47 14.85 7.40
C ILE A 89 7.75 15.88 6.30
N SER A 90 7.12 17.06 6.43
CA SER A 90 7.31 18.19 5.54
C SER A 90 7.39 19.47 6.35
N ASP A 91 8.42 20.27 6.14
CA ASP A 91 8.61 21.58 6.78
C ASP A 91 8.43 21.54 8.32
N GLY A 92 8.92 20.48 8.96
CA GLY A 92 8.80 20.27 10.41
C GLY A 92 7.45 19.74 10.90
N ASN A 93 6.45 19.69 10.05
CA ASN A 93 5.16 19.09 10.37
C ASN A 93 5.20 17.58 10.18
N VAL A 94 4.62 16.85 11.14
CA VAL A 94 4.51 15.39 11.09
C VAL A 94 3.05 15.00 10.96
N MET A 95 2.69 14.41 9.84
CA MET A 95 1.39 13.76 9.66
C MET A 95 1.54 12.26 9.83
N ARG A 96 0.69 11.64 10.64
CA ARG A 96 0.65 10.19 10.86
C ARG A 96 -0.61 9.60 10.28
N GLN A 97 -0.47 8.49 9.58
CA GLN A 97 -1.58 7.64 9.12
C GLN A 97 -1.27 6.19 9.50
N SER A 98 -2.28 5.49 10.00
CA SER A 98 -2.13 4.08 10.41
C SER A 98 -2.99 3.19 9.53
N ALA A 99 -2.46 2.03 9.16
CA ALA A 99 -3.15 1.00 8.38
C ALA A 99 -2.64 -0.38 8.81
N GLY A 100 -3.25 -1.44 8.32
CA GLY A 100 -2.89 -2.82 8.65
C GLY A 100 -4.11 -3.63 9.06
N ASP A 101 -3.90 -4.91 9.38
CA ASP A 101 -4.98 -5.84 9.71
C ASP A 101 -5.62 -5.55 11.08
N THR A 102 -4.83 -5.06 12.03
CA THR A 102 -5.31 -4.69 13.38
C THR A 102 -5.88 -3.28 13.48
N VAL A 103 -5.86 -2.50 12.39
CA VAL A 103 -6.38 -1.13 12.35
C VAL A 103 -7.76 -1.12 11.71
N ASP A 104 -8.73 -0.45 12.33
CA ASP A 104 -10.10 -0.35 11.80
C ASP A 104 -10.07 0.17 10.36
N PHE A 105 -10.67 -0.62 9.45
CA PHE A 105 -10.74 -0.31 8.02
C PHE A 105 -11.36 1.07 7.74
N ARG A 106 -12.30 1.50 8.58
CA ARG A 106 -12.99 2.78 8.44
C ARG A 106 -12.09 4.00 8.66
N THR A 107 -10.96 3.83 9.35
CA THR A 107 -10.01 4.91 9.62
C THR A 107 -9.00 5.09 8.50
N ARG A 108 -8.98 4.20 7.51
CA ARG A 108 -8.03 4.27 6.39
C ARG A 108 -8.36 5.43 5.47
N THR A 109 -7.36 6.17 5.06
CA THR A 109 -7.51 7.29 4.10
C THR A 109 -7.85 6.81 2.69
N VAL A 110 -7.48 5.57 2.36
CA VAL A 110 -7.82 4.90 1.11
C VAL A 110 -8.44 3.54 1.44
N PRO A 111 -9.73 3.30 1.12
CA PRO A 111 -10.40 2.04 1.39
C PRO A 111 -9.96 0.98 0.34
N HIS A 112 -8.79 0.40 0.56
CA HIS A 112 -8.20 -0.61 -0.31
C HIS A 112 -7.74 -1.83 0.48
N ARG A 113 -7.67 -3.00 -0.17
CA ARG A 113 -7.23 -4.25 0.43
C ARG A 113 -5.82 -4.14 1.02
N ASN A 114 -4.90 -3.60 0.23
CA ASN A 114 -3.57 -3.30 0.71
C ASN A 114 -3.57 -2.00 1.52
N PRO A 115 -2.74 -1.89 2.56
CA PRO A 115 -2.51 -0.62 3.24
C PRO A 115 -2.09 0.46 2.25
N ALA A 116 -2.87 1.52 2.17
CA ALA A 116 -2.64 2.63 1.26
C ALA A 116 -2.92 3.96 1.95
N SER A 117 -2.07 4.94 1.69
CA SER A 117 -2.12 6.27 2.30
C SER A 117 -2.11 7.34 1.22
N ARG A 118 -3.05 8.29 1.30
CA ARG A 118 -3.12 9.42 0.37
C ARG A 118 -2.33 10.59 0.90
N LEU A 119 -1.49 11.17 0.04
CA LEU A 119 -0.69 12.35 0.32
C LEU A 119 -0.84 13.37 -0.80
N SER A 120 -0.64 14.65 -0.44
CA SER A 120 -0.56 15.76 -1.40
C SER A 120 0.68 16.58 -1.08
N LEU A 121 1.60 16.66 -2.04
CA LEU A 121 2.84 17.40 -1.93
C LEU A 121 2.69 18.73 -2.68
N PRO A 122 2.90 19.89 -2.03
CA PRO A 122 2.95 21.17 -2.71
C PRO A 122 4.03 21.23 -3.79
N PRO A 123 3.93 22.13 -4.77
CA PRO A 123 4.97 22.32 -5.79
C PRO A 123 6.34 22.62 -5.15
N GLY A 124 7.39 22.00 -5.66
CA GLY A 124 8.78 22.21 -5.21
C GLY A 124 9.09 21.70 -3.80
N SER A 125 8.13 21.06 -3.11
CA SER A 125 8.34 20.57 -1.75
C SER A 125 9.20 19.31 -1.72
N LYS A 126 10.02 19.20 -0.66
CA LYS A 126 10.78 18.00 -0.32
C LYS A 126 10.28 17.48 1.02
N SER A 127 10.08 16.17 1.07
CA SER A 127 9.53 15.51 2.24
C SER A 127 10.19 14.15 2.43
N THR A 128 10.15 13.63 3.64
CA THR A 128 10.59 12.26 3.92
C THR A 128 9.44 11.46 4.51
N VAL A 129 9.25 10.30 3.97
CA VAL A 129 8.29 9.31 4.49
C VAL A 129 9.03 8.32 5.35
N TYR A 130 8.50 8.07 6.55
CA TYR A 130 8.93 6.99 7.43
C TYR A 130 7.78 6.00 7.58
N LEU A 131 8.08 4.73 7.47
CA LEU A 131 7.17 3.62 7.70
C LEU A 131 7.66 2.84 8.91
N HIS A 132 6.82 2.71 9.93
CA HIS A 132 7.04 1.78 11.02
C HIS A 132 6.10 0.59 10.82
N VAL A 133 6.66 -0.59 10.68
CA VAL A 133 5.91 -1.81 10.37
C VAL A 133 6.10 -2.82 11.48
N THR A 134 4.98 -3.29 12.03
CA THR A 134 4.96 -4.36 13.02
C THR A 134 4.06 -5.49 12.52
N SER A 135 4.50 -6.73 12.67
CA SER A 135 3.72 -7.91 12.36
C SER A 135 4.20 -9.12 13.15
N LYS A 136 3.26 -10.00 13.49
CA LYS A 136 3.56 -11.33 14.05
C LYS A 136 4.05 -12.32 13.00
N GLY A 137 3.77 -12.02 11.72
CA GLY A 137 4.21 -12.81 10.58
C GLY A 137 5.51 -12.32 9.97
N THR A 138 5.82 -12.83 8.78
CA THR A 138 6.96 -12.35 7.98
C THR A 138 6.72 -10.91 7.53
N ILE A 139 7.69 -10.04 7.79
CA ILE A 139 7.62 -8.63 7.40
C ILE A 139 8.27 -8.46 6.04
N MET A 140 7.44 -8.18 5.03
CA MET A 140 7.86 -7.72 3.70
C MET A 140 7.21 -6.38 3.43
N VAL A 141 7.98 -5.41 2.95
CA VAL A 141 7.51 -4.02 2.78
C VAL A 141 7.66 -3.58 1.31
N PRO A 142 6.83 -4.11 0.41
CA PRO A 142 6.82 -3.70 -1.01
C PRO A 142 6.11 -2.35 -1.16
N VAL A 143 6.87 -1.27 -1.13
CA VAL A 143 6.33 0.09 -1.29
C VAL A 143 6.17 0.43 -2.77
N ARG A 144 5.04 1.02 -3.12
CA ARG A 144 4.73 1.57 -4.44
C ARG A 144 4.12 2.95 -4.31
N ILE A 145 4.53 3.85 -5.16
CA ILE A 145 3.99 5.20 -5.26
C ILE A 145 3.19 5.29 -6.55
N TRP A 146 1.92 5.66 -6.43
CA TRP A 146 1.00 5.83 -7.53
C TRP A 146 0.58 7.29 -7.64
N GLU A 147 0.34 7.77 -8.84
CA GLU A 147 -0.52 8.93 -9.02
C GLU A 147 -1.96 8.56 -8.62
N ALA A 148 -2.68 9.50 -8.00
CA ALA A 148 -4.00 9.19 -7.40
C ALA A 148 -4.98 8.63 -8.43
N ASP A 149 -4.96 9.15 -9.66
CA ASP A 149 -5.86 8.72 -10.73
C ASP A 149 -5.47 7.33 -11.27
N GLU A 150 -4.17 7.06 -11.39
CA GLU A 150 -3.67 5.76 -11.86
C GLU A 150 -3.97 4.63 -10.88
N PHE A 151 -3.91 4.92 -9.58
CA PHE A 151 -4.30 3.95 -8.55
C PHE A 151 -5.76 3.50 -8.71
N LEU A 152 -6.67 4.40 -9.06
CA LEU A 152 -8.07 4.06 -9.31
C LEU A 152 -8.22 3.15 -10.52
N TYR A 153 -7.50 3.44 -11.62
CA TYR A 153 -7.50 2.58 -12.82
C TYR A 153 -6.97 1.18 -12.53
N LYS A 154 -5.96 1.05 -11.67
CA LYS A 154 -5.45 -0.25 -11.22
C LYS A 154 -6.46 -1.00 -10.35
N ALA A 155 -7.12 -0.30 -9.44
CA ALA A 155 -8.02 -0.93 -8.48
C ALA A 155 -9.33 -1.46 -9.11
N MET A 156 -9.85 -0.77 -10.14
CA MET A 156 -11.10 -1.14 -10.81
C MET A 156 -11.14 -2.59 -11.35
N PRO A 157 -10.14 -3.07 -12.14
CA PRO A 157 -10.14 -4.45 -12.63
C PRO A 157 -10.05 -5.47 -11.49
N GLU A 158 -9.31 -5.17 -10.43
CA GLU A 158 -9.19 -6.05 -9.26
C GLU A 158 -10.57 -6.25 -8.61
N TYR A 159 -11.33 -5.19 -8.39
CA TYR A 159 -12.69 -5.26 -7.83
C TYR A 159 -13.66 -6.00 -8.76
N LEU A 160 -13.57 -5.77 -10.06
CA LEU A 160 -14.43 -6.44 -11.05
C LEU A 160 -14.20 -7.94 -11.05
N ILE A 161 -12.94 -8.39 -11.07
CA ILE A 161 -12.59 -9.82 -11.04
C ILE A 161 -13.10 -10.47 -9.76
N HIS A 162 -12.90 -9.85 -8.61
CA HIS A 162 -13.41 -10.37 -7.34
C HIS A 162 -14.95 -10.40 -7.32
N GLY A 163 -15.60 -9.35 -7.84
CA GLY A 163 -17.06 -9.31 -7.95
C GLY A 163 -17.62 -10.41 -8.82
N LEU A 164 -17.03 -10.68 -9.98
CA LEU A 164 -17.40 -11.78 -10.87
C LEU A 164 -17.18 -13.15 -10.20
N TYR A 165 -16.04 -13.33 -9.52
CA TYR A 165 -15.73 -14.57 -8.81
C TYR A 165 -16.76 -14.88 -7.72
N PHE A 166 -16.99 -13.92 -6.81
CA PHE A 166 -17.97 -14.12 -5.73
C PHE A 166 -19.41 -14.18 -6.26
N GLY A 167 -19.75 -13.42 -7.31
CA GLY A 167 -21.06 -13.51 -7.97
C GLY A 167 -21.32 -14.87 -8.55
N THR A 168 -20.33 -15.51 -9.17
CA THR A 168 -20.45 -16.87 -9.69
C THR A 168 -20.66 -17.88 -8.56
N ILE A 169 -19.89 -17.79 -7.47
CA ILE A 169 -20.07 -18.68 -6.30
C ILE A 169 -21.48 -18.52 -5.72
N ALA A 170 -21.93 -17.26 -5.54
CA ALA A 170 -23.27 -17.00 -5.02
C ALA A 170 -24.37 -17.57 -5.92
N SER A 171 -24.24 -17.43 -7.24
CA SER A 171 -25.19 -17.99 -8.20
C SER A 171 -25.25 -19.51 -8.14
N LEU A 172 -24.10 -20.20 -8.04
CA LEU A 172 -24.03 -21.64 -7.87
C LEU A 172 -24.66 -22.08 -6.54
N LEU A 173 -24.45 -21.33 -5.48
CA LEU A 173 -25.02 -21.62 -4.17
C LEU A 173 -26.56 -21.51 -4.20
N VAL A 174 -27.10 -20.48 -4.81
CA VAL A 174 -28.54 -20.30 -5.01
C VAL A 174 -29.12 -21.43 -5.88
N TYR A 175 -28.42 -21.75 -6.97
CA TYR A 175 -28.85 -22.84 -7.86
C TYR A 175 -28.92 -24.19 -7.12
N ASN A 176 -27.89 -24.58 -6.40
CA ASN A 176 -27.87 -25.83 -5.62
C ASN A 176 -28.94 -25.84 -4.51
N PHE A 177 -29.13 -24.68 -3.85
CA PHE A 177 -30.20 -24.54 -2.85
C PHE A 177 -31.59 -24.77 -3.47
N MET A 178 -31.85 -24.17 -4.64
CA MET A 178 -33.11 -24.37 -5.36
C MET A 178 -33.33 -25.84 -5.73
N ILE A 179 -32.31 -26.55 -6.23
CA ILE A 179 -32.41 -27.99 -6.49
C ILE A 179 -32.75 -28.76 -5.21
N PHE A 180 -32.05 -28.45 -4.10
CA PHE A 180 -32.30 -29.13 -2.83
C PHE A 180 -33.73 -28.95 -2.31
N VAL A 181 -34.34 -27.77 -2.54
CA VAL A 181 -35.70 -27.46 -2.04
C VAL A 181 -36.79 -28.07 -2.96
N PHE A 182 -36.55 -28.16 -4.27
CA PHE A 182 -37.58 -28.51 -5.25
C PHE A 182 -37.41 -29.93 -5.88
N VAL A 183 -36.34 -30.64 -5.59
CA VAL A 183 -36.09 -32.02 -5.99
C VAL A 183 -36.04 -32.93 -4.78
#